data_c6099237aa459ab6af764a44f970a14d
#
_entry.id   c6099237aa459ab6af764a44f970a14d
#
_cell.length_a   1.000
_cell.length_b   1.000
_cell.length_c   1.000
_cell.angle_alpha   90.00
_cell.angle_beta   90.00
_cell.angle_gamma   90.00
#
_symmetry.space_group_name_H-M   'P 1'
#
loop_
_entity.id
_entity.type
_entity.pdbx_description
1 polymer ?
#
loop_
_entity_poly.entity_id
_entity_poly.type
_entity_poly.pdbx_seq_one_letter_code
_entity_poly.pdbx_strand_id
1 'polypeptide(L)' 'MDAFEKVKEIIIEQLGVDPGKIEMDARFREDLEADSLDLVELIMAFEDEFGGEISDEEAQEIKSVGQAVDYLKERMAEGG' A
#
# COMPACT_ATOMS: atom_id res chain seq x y z
N MET A 1 -8.75 -8.68 -10.58
CA MET A 1 -7.40 -8.14 -10.35
C MET A 1 -6.98 -8.50 -8.92
N ASP A 2 -5.80 -9.02 -8.74
CA ASP A 2 -5.40 -9.42 -7.40
C ASP A 2 -4.90 -8.23 -6.56
N ALA A 3 -4.75 -8.46 -5.26
CA ALA A 3 -4.39 -7.39 -4.34
C ALA A 3 -3.02 -6.79 -4.63
N PHE A 4 -2.06 -7.61 -5.04
CA PHE A 4 -0.73 -7.12 -5.37
C PHE A 4 -0.76 -6.12 -6.54
N GLU A 5 -1.46 -6.45 -7.60
CA GLU A 5 -1.54 -5.56 -8.75
C GLU A 5 -2.25 -4.25 -8.42
N LYS A 6 -3.29 -4.32 -7.60
CA LYS A 6 -4.01 -3.14 -7.16
C LYS A 6 -3.11 -2.23 -6.33
N VAL A 7 -2.39 -2.80 -5.38
CA VAL A 7 -1.44 -2.06 -4.56
C VAL A 7 -0.36 -1.44 -5.43
N LYS A 8 0.15 -2.20 -6.39
CA LYS A 8 1.19 -1.71 -7.30
C LYS A 8 0.73 -0.50 -8.09
N GLU A 9 -0.47 -0.54 -8.65
CA GLU A 9 -1.03 0.58 -9.40
C GLU A 9 -1.16 1.83 -8.54
N ILE A 10 -1.63 1.67 -7.31
CA ILE A 10 -1.79 2.78 -6.38
C ILE A 10 -0.42 3.40 -6.06
N ILE A 11 0.58 2.57 -5.82
CA ILE A 11 1.93 3.05 -5.52
C ILE A 11 2.49 3.84 -6.69
N ILE A 12 2.32 3.35 -7.90
CA ILE A 12 2.80 4.04 -9.11
C ILE A 12 2.14 5.41 -9.22
N GLU A 13 0.84 5.49 -9.01
CA GLU A 13 0.11 6.74 -9.10
C GLU A 13 0.53 7.75 -8.02
N GLN A 14 0.74 7.27 -6.81
CA GLN A 14 1.04 8.17 -5.69
C GLN A 14 2.51 8.56 -5.61
N LEU A 15 3.40 7.65 -5.88
CA LEU A 15 4.83 7.88 -5.72
C LEU A 15 5.58 8.11 -7.02
N GLY A 16 5.02 7.72 -8.15
CA GLY A 16 5.65 7.86 -9.44
C GLY A 16 6.91 7.01 -9.61
N VAL A 17 6.98 5.89 -8.89
CA VAL A 17 8.16 5.02 -8.96
C VAL A 17 8.07 4.06 -10.13
N ASP A 18 9.24 3.57 -10.53
CA ASP A 18 9.33 2.59 -11.61
C ASP A 18 8.63 1.30 -11.18
N PRO A 19 7.72 0.76 -12.01
CA PRO A 19 7.05 -0.51 -11.68
C PRO A 19 8.01 -1.65 -11.37
N GLY A 20 9.19 -1.66 -11.95
CA GLY A 20 10.19 -2.69 -11.71
C GLY A 20 10.75 -2.69 -10.30
N LYS A 21 10.56 -1.61 -9.55
CA LYS A 21 11.01 -1.52 -8.17
C LYS A 21 9.98 -1.99 -7.17
N ILE A 22 8.74 -2.22 -7.62
CA ILE A 22 7.65 -2.61 -6.73
C ILE A 22 7.62 -4.13 -6.62
N GLU A 23 8.21 -4.63 -5.54
CA GLU A 23 8.24 -6.07 -5.23
C GLU A 23 7.65 -6.28 -3.85
N MET A 24 7.28 -7.51 -3.54
CA MET A 24 6.64 -7.81 -2.25
C MET A 24 7.52 -7.43 -1.06
N ASP A 25 8.83 -7.55 -1.17
CA ASP A 25 9.75 -7.20 -0.10
C ASP A 25 10.26 -5.75 -0.17
N ALA A 26 9.80 -4.97 -1.15
CA ALA A 26 10.18 -3.57 -1.26
C ALA A 26 9.60 -2.77 -0.09
N ARG A 27 10.44 -2.01 0.56
CA ARG A 27 10.04 -1.16 1.68
C ARG A 27 9.74 0.24 1.19
N PHE A 28 8.64 0.81 1.66
CA PHE A 28 8.21 2.12 1.17
C PHE A 28 9.23 3.22 1.40
N ARG A 29 9.83 3.27 2.59
CA ARG A 29 10.78 4.34 2.91
C ARG A 29 12.18 4.09 2.37
N GLU A 30 12.64 2.86 2.47
CA GLU A 30 14.02 2.51 2.11
C GLU A 30 14.20 2.24 0.62
N ASP A 31 13.29 1.49 0.03
CA ASP A 31 13.44 1.08 -1.36
C ASP A 31 12.69 1.99 -2.34
N LEU A 32 11.55 2.50 -1.93
CA LEU A 32 10.73 3.37 -2.77
C LEU A 32 10.89 4.86 -2.42
N GLU A 33 11.69 5.14 -1.43
CA GLU A 33 12.04 6.50 -1.00
C GLU A 33 10.83 7.36 -0.62
N ALA A 34 9.78 6.73 -0.12
CA ALA A 34 8.60 7.46 0.33
C ALA A 34 8.86 8.08 1.70
N ASP A 35 8.54 9.36 1.85
CA ASP A 35 8.65 10.00 3.15
C ASP A 35 7.32 9.87 3.92
N SER A 36 7.25 10.48 5.10
CA SER A 36 6.06 10.36 5.96
C SER A 36 4.80 10.89 5.29
N LEU A 37 4.91 11.98 4.54
CA LEU A 37 3.78 12.56 3.84
C LEU A 37 3.31 11.64 2.71
N ASP A 38 4.26 11.08 1.97
CA ASP A 38 3.94 10.14 0.90
C ASP A 38 3.21 8.93 1.44
N LEU A 39 3.63 8.44 2.62
CA LEU A 39 2.97 7.29 3.24
C LEU A 39 1.54 7.61 3.64
N VAL A 40 1.29 8.81 4.17
CA VAL A 40 -0.07 9.24 4.53
C VAL A 40 -0.95 9.26 3.28
N GLU A 41 -0.47 9.85 2.20
CA GLU A 41 -1.22 9.91 0.97
C GLU A 41 -1.48 8.52 0.40
N LEU A 42 -0.50 7.64 0.50
CA LEU A 42 -0.62 6.27 0.03
C LEU A 42 -1.69 5.51 0.81
N ILE A 43 -1.71 5.65 2.13
CA ILE A 43 -2.71 5.03 2.98
C ILE A 43 -4.11 5.54 2.63
N MET A 44 -4.24 6.84 2.42
CA MET A 44 -5.53 7.43 2.02
C MET A 44 -6.00 6.88 0.69
N ALA A 45 -5.08 6.68 -0.25
CA ALA A 45 -5.42 6.10 -1.54
C ALA A 45 -5.89 4.66 -1.40
N PHE A 46 -5.28 3.89 -0.51
CA PHE A 46 -5.73 2.53 -0.22
C PHE A 46 -7.14 2.54 0.36
N GLU A 47 -7.43 3.44 1.28
CA GLU A 47 -8.76 3.57 1.87
C GLU A 47 -9.81 3.85 0.80
N ASP A 48 -9.51 4.80 -0.08
CA ASP A 48 -10.41 5.16 -1.18
C ASP A 48 -10.68 3.98 -2.10
N GLU A 49 -9.61 3.28 -2.44
CA GLU A 49 -9.71 2.19 -3.42
C GLU A 49 -10.44 0.97 -2.87
N PHE A 50 -10.23 0.66 -1.61
CA PHE A 50 -10.79 -0.54 -0.99
C PHE A 50 -12.01 -0.27 -0.13
N GLY A 51 -12.36 0.98 0.05
CA GLY A 51 -13.59 1.37 0.72
C GLY A 51 -13.62 1.14 2.22
N GLY A 52 -12.47 1.12 2.87
CA GLY A 52 -12.39 0.92 4.30
C GLY A 52 -11.44 1.90 4.97
N GLU A 53 -11.51 2.01 6.28
CA GLU A 53 -10.61 2.86 7.02
C GLU A 53 -9.43 2.06 7.55
N ILE A 54 -8.26 2.66 7.51
CA ILE A 54 -7.04 2.08 8.06
C ILE A 54 -6.64 2.97 9.25
N SER A 55 -6.62 2.40 10.44
CA SER A 55 -6.26 3.16 11.63
C SER A 55 -4.78 3.56 11.58
N ASP A 56 -4.41 4.58 12.36
CA ASP A 56 -3.02 5.02 12.41
C ASP A 56 -2.10 3.90 12.87
N GLU A 57 -2.55 3.09 13.81
CA GLU A 57 -1.76 1.97 14.30
C GLU A 57 -1.51 0.94 13.20
N GLU A 58 -2.54 0.60 12.47
CA GLU A 58 -2.41 -0.34 11.36
C GLU A 58 -1.54 0.21 10.24
N ALA A 59 -1.70 1.51 9.96
CA ALA A 59 -0.89 2.17 8.94
C ALA A 59 0.60 2.12 9.29
N GLN A 60 0.93 2.27 10.57
CA GLN A 60 2.33 2.21 11.00
C GLN A 60 2.95 0.84 10.84
N GLU A 61 2.13 -0.20 10.81
CA GLU A 61 2.60 -1.56 10.59
C GLU A 61 2.86 -1.88 9.12
N ILE A 62 2.27 -1.09 8.24
CA ILE A 62 2.43 -1.28 6.79
C ILE A 62 3.71 -0.59 6.34
N LYS A 63 4.80 -1.33 6.33
CA LYS A 63 6.12 -0.79 6.00
C LYS A 63 6.68 -1.26 4.66
N SER A 64 6.06 -2.29 4.09
CA SER A 64 6.50 -2.85 2.81
C SER A 64 5.30 -3.14 1.92
N VAL A 65 5.57 -3.36 0.65
CA VAL A 65 4.54 -3.71 -0.32
C VAL A 65 3.81 -4.99 0.12
N GLY A 66 4.57 -5.99 0.55
CA GLY A 66 3.98 -7.26 1.01
C GLY A 66 3.05 -7.10 2.18
N GLN A 67 3.43 -6.26 3.14
CA GLN A 67 2.58 -5.99 4.30
C GLN A 67 1.29 -5.30 3.88
N ALA A 68 1.37 -4.37 2.93
CA ALA A 68 0.18 -3.71 2.40
C ALA A 68 -0.74 -4.71 1.68
N VAL A 69 -0.15 -5.57 0.87
CA VAL A 69 -0.92 -6.59 0.14
C VAL A 69 -1.61 -7.53 1.11
N ASP A 70 -0.89 -8.02 2.11
CA ASP A 70 -1.46 -8.94 3.10
C ASP A 70 -2.60 -8.29 3.89
N TYR A 71 -2.39 -7.04 4.30
CA TYR A 71 -3.42 -6.31 5.03
C TYR A 71 -4.69 -6.17 4.19
N LEU A 72 -4.54 -5.78 2.93
CA LEU A 72 -5.68 -5.55 2.07
C LEU A 72 -6.37 -6.85 1.67
N LYS A 73 -5.62 -7.93 1.53
CA LYS A 73 -6.21 -9.25 1.28
C LYS A 73 -7.12 -9.68 2.41
N GLU A 74 -6.68 -9.47 3.65
CA GLU A 74 -7.49 -9.80 4.81
C GLU A 74 -8.76 -8.96 4.87
N ARG A 75 -8.62 -7.68 4.59
CA ARG A 75 -9.78 -6.77 4.58
C ARG A 75 -10.77 -7.13 3.48
N MET A 76 -10.27 -7.47 2.32
CA MET A 76 -11.12 -7.87 1.20
C MET A 76 -11.86 -9.16 1.49
N ALA A 77 -11.18 -10.11 2.13
CA ALA A 77 -11.80 -11.38 2.51
C ALA A 77 -12.89 -11.18 3.55
N GLU A 78 -12.66 -10.30 4.53
CA GLU A 78 -13.64 -9.99 5.56
C GLU A 78 -14.82 -9.19 4.99
N GLY A 79 -14.51 -8.28 4.07
CA GLY A 79 -15.51 -7.42 3.47
C GLY A 79 -16.36 -8.11 2.42
N GLY A 80 -15.89 -9.28 1.99
CA GLY A 80 -16.61 -10.06 1.01
C GLY A 80 -17.88 -10.60 1.56
#